data_b9fc95dde3bf5a7aa8a96a8a15b4cac5
#
_entry.id   b9fc95dde3bf5a7aa8a96a8a15b4cac5
#
_cell.length_a   1.000
_cell.length_b   1.000
_cell.length_c   1.000
_cell.angle_alpha   90.00
_cell.angle_beta   90.00
_cell.angle_gamma   90.00
#
_symmetry.space_group_name_H-M   'P 1'
#
loop_
_entity.id
_entity.type
_entity.pdbx_description
1 polymer ?
#
loop_
_entity_poly.entity_id
_entity_poly.type
_entity_poly.pdbx_seq_one_letter_code
_entity_poly.pdbx_strand_id
1 'polypeptide(L)'
;MSIEARTTGLRLAIGIGLLLAAVLGSTAVAADLKIGFTLSLTGGTDDYGKGARMGAELALKEYNDKGGYQSKKVEAVIYDDETKPAKGVENVTRLITRDKVFAIVGPVNSGVALAIIDIAQKNQVPLMDTVATAEQIIERYKNAPKNYIFRVSLNDGIQTSFMIDYIKGRQYQRVGLMHDSTGWGQSGRDTALRLVKEANLDLVAGPEVFDQNDTDMTTQLTKMQEAKAEFIIVYSLAPAGVQIAKSMQKIGLKTPWTGTWGLIAPNFLKLGGKATVEGVMAVTSYTPDHSANAKVLHEKVDRIFKEQGGDFHPVATAQTYDGVRLLLRALDKVGPDPQKIRDALEEIDDFTEAVTKMKPHPFSHANHESLGRDTGFLAVWHDGKLERASE
;
A
#
# COMPACT_ATOMS: atom_id res chain seq x y z
N MET A 1 -26.84 -105.51 28.68
CA MET A 1 -27.02 -104.22 29.42
C MET A 1 -26.48 -103.12 28.55
N SER A 2 -27.34 -102.59 27.85
CA SER A 2 -27.72 -101.24 27.44
C SER A 2 -26.73 -100.13 27.85
N ILE A 3 -26.39 -99.31 26.89
CA ILE A 3 -26.65 -97.92 26.95
C ILE A 3 -26.33 -97.24 25.58
N GLU A 4 -27.27 -96.46 25.21
CA GLU A 4 -27.49 -95.80 23.93
C GLU A 4 -26.48 -94.74 23.59
N ALA A 5 -26.19 -94.60 22.28
CA ALA A 5 -25.59 -93.46 21.66
C ALA A 5 -26.61 -92.34 21.45
N ARG A 6 -26.25 -91.10 21.78
CA ARG A 6 -26.95 -89.89 21.29
C ARG A 6 -25.97 -88.97 20.57
N THR A 7 -26.20 -88.93 19.29
CA THR A 7 -25.64 -87.92 18.38
C THR A 7 -26.26 -86.58 18.66
N THR A 8 -25.41 -85.53 18.80
CA THR A 8 -25.85 -84.14 18.79
C THR A 8 -25.09 -83.39 17.74
N GLY A 9 -25.86 -82.83 16.80
CA GLY A 9 -25.37 -82.19 15.61
C GLY A 9 -24.69 -80.83 15.88
N LEU A 10 -23.65 -80.63 15.13
CA LEU A 10 -22.90 -79.38 15.06
C LEU A 10 -23.68 -78.35 14.23
N ARG A 11 -24.28 -77.37 14.87
CA ARG A 11 -24.84 -76.22 14.19
C ARG A 11 -23.72 -75.16 13.99
N LEU A 12 -23.36 -74.98 12.72
CA LEU A 12 -22.49 -73.94 12.26
C LEU A 12 -23.20 -72.59 12.36
N ALA A 13 -22.86 -71.77 13.34
CA ALA A 13 -23.34 -70.40 13.45
C ALA A 13 -22.34 -69.48 12.68
N ILE A 14 -22.78 -69.04 11.51
CA ILE A 14 -22.09 -67.99 10.75
C ILE A 14 -22.34 -66.66 11.47
N GLY A 15 -21.35 -66.17 12.23
CA GLY A 15 -21.34 -64.86 12.82
C GLY A 15 -20.94 -63.80 11.76
N ILE A 16 -21.93 -63.04 11.30
CA ILE A 16 -21.68 -61.84 10.49
C ILE A 16 -21.12 -60.77 11.43
N GLY A 17 -19.79 -60.62 11.42
CA GLY A 17 -19.11 -59.52 12.07
C GLY A 17 -19.33 -58.23 11.26
N LEU A 18 -20.24 -57.36 11.71
CA LEU A 18 -20.30 -56.00 11.23
C LEU A 18 -19.00 -55.27 11.66
N LEU A 19 -18.06 -55.08 10.71
CA LEU A 19 -16.99 -54.10 10.86
C LEU A 19 -17.61 -52.71 10.77
N LEU A 20 -17.89 -52.08 11.91
CA LEU A 20 -18.17 -50.67 12.00
C LEU A 20 -16.81 -49.95 11.77
N ALA A 21 -16.50 -49.63 10.51
CA ALA A 21 -15.45 -48.71 10.19
C ALA A 21 -15.87 -47.31 10.69
N ALA A 22 -15.42 -46.98 11.90
CA ALA A 22 -15.48 -45.62 12.39
C ALA A 22 -14.62 -44.74 11.43
N VAL A 23 -15.27 -44.14 10.46
CA VAL A 23 -14.70 -43.01 9.72
C VAL A 23 -14.54 -41.88 10.74
N LEU A 24 -13.39 -41.85 11.40
CA LEU A 24 -12.91 -40.63 12.07
C LEU A 24 -12.74 -39.61 10.98
N GLY A 25 -13.83 -38.94 10.62
CA GLY A 25 -13.79 -37.71 9.90
C GLY A 25 -12.96 -36.75 10.73
N SER A 26 -11.69 -36.58 10.36
CA SER A 26 -10.91 -35.44 10.80
C SER A 26 -11.77 -34.25 10.42
N THR A 27 -12.45 -33.64 11.38
CA THR A 27 -12.95 -32.28 11.26
C THR A 27 -11.69 -31.46 11.11
N ALA A 28 -11.26 -31.27 9.86
CA ALA A 28 -10.29 -30.23 9.56
C ALA A 28 -10.90 -28.97 10.19
N VAL A 29 -10.31 -28.51 11.29
CA VAL A 29 -10.61 -27.19 11.86
C VAL A 29 -10.47 -26.28 10.67
N ALA A 30 -11.58 -25.72 10.21
CA ALA A 30 -11.58 -24.83 9.08
C ALA A 30 -10.59 -23.72 9.44
N ALA A 31 -9.44 -23.69 8.75
CA ALA A 31 -8.48 -22.64 8.96
C ALA A 31 -9.23 -21.33 8.80
N ASP A 32 -9.18 -20.48 9.82
CA ASP A 32 -9.79 -19.17 9.77
C ASP A 32 -9.18 -18.44 8.57
N LEU A 33 -10.01 -18.01 7.63
CA LEU A 33 -9.56 -17.28 6.45
C LEU A 33 -9.31 -15.84 6.84
N LYS A 34 -8.08 -15.53 7.25
CA LYS A 34 -7.72 -14.21 7.78
C LYS A 34 -6.65 -13.54 6.92
N ILE A 35 -6.91 -12.30 6.53
CA ILE A 35 -5.89 -11.37 6.03
C ILE A 35 -5.54 -10.41 7.17
N GLY A 36 -4.25 -10.23 7.42
CA GLY A 36 -3.74 -9.30 8.41
C GLY A 36 -3.46 -7.92 7.83
N PHE A 37 -3.70 -6.90 8.62
CA PHE A 37 -3.40 -5.51 8.24
C PHE A 37 -2.61 -4.85 9.37
N THR A 38 -1.53 -4.15 9.01
CA THR A 38 -0.90 -3.16 9.86
C THR A 38 -1.02 -1.83 9.13
N LEU A 39 -1.78 -0.91 9.69
CA LEU A 39 -2.13 0.37 9.08
C LEU A 39 -1.97 1.48 10.10
N SER A 40 -1.55 2.66 9.66
CA SER A 40 -1.50 3.84 10.54
C SER A 40 -2.91 4.44 10.66
N LEU A 41 -3.73 3.93 11.57
CA LEU A 41 -5.09 4.45 11.81
C LEU A 41 -5.08 5.69 12.70
N THR A 42 -3.97 5.89 13.42
CA THR A 42 -3.64 7.09 14.19
C THR A 42 -2.20 7.53 13.87
N GLY A 43 -1.82 8.74 14.29
CA GLY A 43 -0.48 9.29 14.04
C GLY A 43 -0.39 10.13 12.76
N GLY A 44 0.83 10.38 12.29
CA GLY A 44 1.10 11.37 11.24
C GLY A 44 0.63 10.98 9.82
N THR A 45 0.21 9.73 9.60
CA THR A 45 -0.24 9.22 8.30
C THR A 45 -1.63 8.57 8.37
N ASP A 46 -2.47 9.03 9.30
CA ASP A 46 -3.76 8.41 9.60
C ASP A 46 -4.79 8.55 8.45
N ASP A 47 -4.77 9.62 7.69
CA ASP A 47 -5.61 9.79 6.51
C ASP A 47 -5.32 8.74 5.42
N TYR A 48 -4.05 8.39 5.22
CA TYR A 48 -3.64 7.28 4.35
C TYR A 48 -4.09 5.93 4.91
N GLY A 49 -3.89 5.70 6.21
CA GLY A 49 -4.30 4.48 6.89
C GLY A 49 -5.81 4.26 6.85
N LYS A 50 -6.59 5.31 7.03
CA LYS A 50 -8.06 5.30 6.88
C LYS A 50 -8.47 5.01 5.43
N GLY A 51 -7.78 5.61 4.45
CA GLY A 51 -7.98 5.31 3.04
C GLY A 51 -7.68 3.85 2.71
N ALA A 52 -6.54 3.33 3.17
CA ALA A 52 -6.15 1.93 2.99
C ALA A 52 -7.17 0.97 3.63
N ARG A 53 -7.62 1.26 4.84
CA ARG A 53 -8.67 0.49 5.52
C ARG A 53 -9.96 0.47 4.71
N MET A 54 -10.42 1.61 4.19
CA MET A 54 -11.62 1.69 3.37
C MET A 54 -11.51 0.83 2.11
N GLY A 55 -10.38 0.91 1.40
CA GLY A 55 -10.11 0.07 0.23
C GLY A 55 -10.15 -1.42 0.55
N ALA A 56 -9.53 -1.82 1.68
CA ALA A 56 -9.52 -3.19 2.16
C ALA A 56 -10.91 -3.70 2.52
N GLU A 57 -11.65 -2.95 3.32
CA GLU A 57 -13.00 -3.32 3.77
C GLU A 57 -13.97 -3.44 2.59
N LEU A 58 -13.87 -2.54 1.58
CA LEU A 58 -14.69 -2.60 0.38
C LEU A 58 -14.36 -3.84 -0.47
N ALA A 59 -13.09 -4.12 -0.71
CA ALA A 59 -12.67 -5.32 -1.46
C ALA A 59 -13.12 -6.61 -0.79
N LEU A 60 -12.93 -6.72 0.53
CA LEU A 60 -13.37 -7.87 1.32
C LEU A 60 -14.88 -8.02 1.35
N LYS A 61 -15.61 -6.91 1.50
CA LYS A 61 -17.07 -6.92 1.48
C LYS A 61 -17.59 -7.45 0.15
N GLU A 62 -17.09 -6.91 -0.98
CA GLU A 62 -17.52 -7.34 -2.32
C GLU A 62 -17.21 -8.82 -2.59
N TYR A 63 -16.07 -9.31 -2.11
CA TYR A 63 -15.68 -10.71 -2.23
C TYR A 63 -16.60 -11.61 -1.39
N ASN A 64 -16.83 -11.25 -0.14
CA ASN A 64 -17.66 -12.02 0.79
C ASN A 64 -19.14 -12.02 0.38
N ASP A 65 -19.65 -10.92 -0.18
CA ASP A 65 -21.02 -10.83 -0.69
C ASP A 65 -21.24 -11.72 -1.92
N LYS A 66 -20.18 -12.02 -2.68
CA LYS A 66 -20.20 -13.01 -3.79
C LYS A 66 -20.07 -14.46 -3.33
N GLY A 67 -20.01 -14.71 -2.02
CA GLY A 67 -19.94 -16.03 -1.43
C GLY A 67 -18.60 -16.37 -0.75
N GLY A 68 -17.59 -15.54 -0.88
CA GLY A 68 -16.28 -15.75 -0.28
C GLY A 68 -15.55 -16.98 -0.83
N TYR A 69 -14.54 -17.47 -0.11
CA TYR A 69 -13.78 -18.64 -0.50
C TYR A 69 -14.51 -19.92 -0.06
N GLN A 70 -14.96 -20.75 -1.00
CA GLN A 70 -15.69 -22.01 -0.71
C GLN A 70 -16.84 -21.81 0.30
N SER A 71 -17.65 -20.76 0.11
CA SER A 71 -18.75 -20.35 0.99
C SER A 71 -18.35 -19.90 2.39
N LYS A 72 -17.06 -19.58 2.61
CA LYS A 72 -16.54 -19.04 3.86
C LYS A 72 -16.10 -17.58 3.65
N LYS A 73 -16.41 -16.73 4.63
CA LYS A 73 -15.96 -15.34 4.62
C LYS A 73 -14.47 -15.24 4.92
N VAL A 74 -13.80 -14.30 4.25
CA VAL A 74 -12.45 -13.87 4.61
C VAL A 74 -12.57 -12.72 5.62
N GLU A 75 -11.86 -12.83 6.74
CA GLU A 75 -11.88 -11.87 7.83
C GLU A 75 -10.66 -10.95 7.76
N ALA A 76 -10.86 -9.67 8.07
CA ALA A 76 -9.78 -8.71 8.28
C ALA A 76 -9.36 -8.70 9.74
N VAL A 77 -8.06 -8.87 10.02
CA VAL A 77 -7.45 -8.62 11.32
C VAL A 77 -6.62 -7.35 11.21
N ILE A 78 -7.11 -6.23 11.76
CA ILE A 78 -6.52 -4.91 11.57
C ILE A 78 -5.89 -4.42 12.87
N TYR A 79 -4.61 -4.04 12.82
CA TYR A 79 -3.86 -3.40 13.91
C TYR A 79 -3.37 -2.02 13.50
N ASP A 80 -3.48 -1.07 14.42
CA ASP A 80 -2.91 0.27 14.29
C ASP A 80 -1.41 0.25 14.59
N ASP A 81 -0.58 0.74 13.68
CA ASP A 81 0.87 0.91 13.90
C ASP A 81 1.24 2.32 14.40
N GLU A 82 0.27 3.22 14.51
CA GLU A 82 0.47 4.59 14.99
C GLU A 82 1.58 5.35 14.23
N THR A 83 1.89 4.96 13.01
CA THR A 83 3.06 5.42 12.22
C THR A 83 4.41 5.12 12.92
N LYS A 84 4.46 4.12 13.82
CA LYS A 84 5.65 3.77 14.63
C LYS A 84 6.24 2.41 14.21
N PRO A 85 7.52 2.34 13.79
CA PRO A 85 8.19 1.10 13.40
C PRO A 85 8.07 -0.01 14.44
N ALA A 86 8.25 0.30 15.73
CA ALA A 86 8.16 -0.69 16.81
C ALA A 86 6.76 -1.32 16.91
N LYS A 87 5.69 -0.53 16.70
CA LYS A 87 4.31 -1.03 16.66
C LYS A 87 4.06 -1.90 15.43
N GLY A 88 4.58 -1.54 14.27
CA GLY A 88 4.52 -2.37 13.08
C GLY A 88 5.15 -3.75 13.30
N VAL A 89 6.32 -3.81 13.96
CA VAL A 89 6.99 -5.07 14.34
C VAL A 89 6.12 -5.92 15.27
N GLU A 90 5.53 -5.31 16.31
CA GLU A 90 4.60 -5.99 17.22
C GLU A 90 3.39 -6.55 16.44
N ASN A 91 2.76 -5.73 15.61
CA ASN A 91 1.59 -6.09 14.83
C ASN A 91 1.86 -7.26 13.88
N VAL A 92 2.92 -7.19 13.06
CA VAL A 92 3.25 -8.25 12.09
C VAL A 92 3.61 -9.54 12.79
N THR A 93 4.36 -9.48 13.90
CA THR A 93 4.67 -10.65 14.71
C THR A 93 3.40 -11.31 15.20
N ARG A 94 2.44 -10.55 15.71
CA ARG A 94 1.16 -11.01 16.21
C ARG A 94 0.28 -11.61 15.10
N LEU A 95 0.17 -10.93 13.95
CA LEU A 95 -0.57 -11.42 12.78
C LEU A 95 -0.07 -12.80 12.32
N ILE A 96 1.26 -12.99 12.30
CA ILE A 96 1.87 -14.25 11.88
C ILE A 96 1.73 -15.34 12.95
N THR A 97 2.12 -15.04 14.20
CA THR A 97 2.31 -16.06 15.23
C THR A 97 1.01 -16.47 15.93
N ARG A 98 0.12 -15.48 16.18
CA ARG A 98 -1.12 -15.68 16.90
C ARG A 98 -2.33 -15.82 15.98
N ASP A 99 -2.48 -14.86 15.05
CA ASP A 99 -3.69 -14.78 14.25
C ASP A 99 -3.64 -15.69 13.02
N LYS A 100 -2.43 -16.18 12.63
CA LYS A 100 -2.17 -17.13 11.56
C LYS A 100 -2.75 -16.69 10.21
N VAL A 101 -2.53 -15.42 9.89
CA VAL A 101 -3.00 -14.83 8.63
C VAL A 101 -2.29 -15.45 7.42
N PHE A 102 -2.97 -15.60 6.29
CA PHE A 102 -2.37 -16.14 5.07
C PHE A 102 -1.62 -15.07 4.25
N ALA A 103 -1.88 -13.79 4.49
CA ALA A 103 -1.17 -12.66 3.89
C ALA A 103 -1.27 -11.43 4.80
N ILE A 104 -0.36 -10.47 4.61
CA ILE A 104 -0.32 -9.20 5.33
C ILE A 104 -0.46 -8.08 4.31
N VAL A 105 -1.24 -7.03 4.63
CA VAL A 105 -1.41 -5.82 3.83
C VAL A 105 -0.97 -4.60 4.63
N GLY A 106 -0.31 -3.68 3.97
CA GLY A 106 0.31 -2.51 4.56
C GLY A 106 1.84 -2.66 4.64
N PRO A 107 2.52 -1.79 5.37
CA PRO A 107 2.01 -0.66 6.15
C PRO A 107 1.81 0.61 5.31
N VAL A 108 1.61 1.74 5.99
CA VAL A 108 1.46 3.05 5.35
C VAL A 108 2.79 3.77 5.23
N ASN A 109 3.55 3.87 6.32
CA ASN A 109 4.80 4.61 6.36
C ASN A 109 6.01 3.73 5.99
N SER A 110 6.92 4.23 5.16
CA SER A 110 8.10 3.49 4.72
C SER A 110 9.05 3.10 5.85
N GLY A 111 9.16 3.90 6.91
CA GLY A 111 9.93 3.54 8.09
C GLY A 111 9.36 2.31 8.82
N VAL A 112 8.04 2.17 8.85
CA VAL A 112 7.36 0.98 9.36
C VAL A 112 7.59 -0.19 8.41
N ALA A 113 7.48 0.02 7.10
CA ALA A 113 7.70 -1.03 6.09
C ALA A 113 9.10 -1.64 6.22
N LEU A 114 10.14 -0.81 6.27
CA LEU A 114 11.53 -1.26 6.39
C LEU A 114 11.80 -2.03 7.69
N ALA A 115 11.04 -1.80 8.74
CA ALA A 115 11.16 -2.53 10.00
C ALA A 115 10.49 -3.92 9.98
N ILE A 116 9.49 -4.14 9.10
CA ILE A 116 8.66 -5.36 9.14
C ILE A 116 8.91 -6.33 7.98
N ILE A 117 9.46 -5.88 6.86
CA ILE A 117 9.64 -6.74 5.67
C ILE A 117 10.51 -7.96 5.96
N ASP A 118 11.54 -7.83 6.83
CA ASP A 118 12.41 -8.96 7.21
C ASP A 118 11.62 -10.03 7.98
N ILE A 119 10.63 -9.62 8.78
CA ILE A 119 9.78 -10.54 9.55
C ILE A 119 8.87 -11.31 8.60
N ALA A 120 8.20 -10.64 7.67
CA ALA A 120 7.34 -11.27 6.66
C ALA A 120 8.15 -12.25 5.78
N GLN A 121 9.30 -11.80 5.27
CA GLN A 121 10.20 -12.60 4.45
C GLN A 121 10.68 -13.88 5.18
N LYS A 122 11.20 -13.75 6.40
CA LYS A 122 11.69 -14.86 7.21
C LYS A 122 10.62 -15.89 7.53
N ASN A 123 9.39 -15.44 7.77
CA ASN A 123 8.26 -16.32 8.09
C ASN A 123 7.51 -16.80 6.84
N GLN A 124 7.94 -16.42 5.65
CA GLN A 124 7.36 -16.84 4.37
C GLN A 124 5.86 -16.51 4.26
N VAL A 125 5.46 -15.34 4.77
CA VAL A 125 4.11 -14.80 4.65
C VAL A 125 4.12 -13.64 3.67
N PRO A 126 3.31 -13.66 2.59
CA PRO A 126 3.25 -12.55 1.64
C PRO A 126 2.87 -11.24 2.32
N LEU A 127 3.64 -10.20 2.06
CA LEU A 127 3.34 -8.83 2.48
C LEU A 127 3.04 -8.01 1.22
N MET A 128 1.83 -7.49 1.13
CA MET A 128 1.37 -6.60 0.08
C MET A 128 1.46 -5.15 0.58
N ASP A 129 2.53 -4.46 0.25
CA ASP A 129 2.67 -3.03 0.49
C ASP A 129 1.78 -2.26 -0.50
N THR A 130 0.84 -1.48 0.02
CA THR A 130 -0.12 -0.74 -0.81
C THR A 130 0.00 0.77 -0.67
N VAL A 131 0.91 1.27 0.17
CA VAL A 131 1.04 2.70 0.45
C VAL A 131 2.48 3.16 0.56
N ALA A 132 3.35 2.44 1.27
CA ALA A 132 4.74 2.84 1.47
C ALA A 132 5.53 2.86 0.15
N THR A 133 6.42 3.84 -0.02
CA THR A 133 7.02 4.17 -1.33
C THR A 133 8.53 4.05 -1.41
N ALA A 134 9.23 3.80 -0.29
CA ALA A 134 10.69 3.67 -0.30
C ALA A 134 11.16 2.56 -1.24
N GLU A 135 12.15 2.85 -2.10
CA GLU A 135 12.67 1.88 -3.08
C GLU A 135 13.19 0.61 -2.40
N GLN A 136 13.83 0.75 -1.25
CA GLN A 136 14.46 -0.34 -0.50
C GLN A 136 13.48 -1.44 -0.06
N ILE A 137 12.18 -1.18 -0.02
CA ILE A 137 11.15 -2.17 0.37
C ILE A 137 11.19 -3.37 -0.57
N ILE A 138 11.25 -3.15 -1.88
CA ILE A 138 11.31 -4.22 -2.88
C ILE A 138 12.76 -4.60 -3.22
N GLU A 139 13.66 -3.59 -3.31
CA GLU A 139 15.06 -3.82 -3.69
C GLU A 139 15.79 -4.79 -2.74
N ARG A 140 15.44 -4.78 -1.45
CA ARG A 140 16.09 -5.63 -0.43
C ARG A 140 16.05 -7.12 -0.76
N TYR A 141 14.96 -7.60 -1.37
CA TYR A 141 14.73 -9.01 -1.63
C TYR A 141 14.60 -9.36 -3.12
N LYS A 142 14.85 -8.41 -4.04
CA LYS A 142 14.66 -8.64 -5.48
C LYS A 142 15.48 -9.81 -6.04
N ASN A 143 16.62 -10.12 -5.42
CA ASN A 143 17.48 -11.22 -5.83
C ASN A 143 17.33 -12.47 -4.94
N ALA A 144 16.36 -12.50 -4.02
CA ALA A 144 16.08 -13.67 -3.20
C ALA A 144 15.46 -14.78 -4.07
N PRO A 145 15.79 -16.05 -3.82
CA PRO A 145 15.18 -17.18 -4.56
C PRO A 145 13.66 -17.19 -4.49
N LYS A 146 13.07 -16.73 -3.37
CA LYS A 146 11.67 -16.45 -3.17
C LYS A 146 11.51 -15.13 -2.40
N ASN A 147 10.96 -14.15 -3.06
CA ASN A 147 10.64 -12.86 -2.46
C ASN A 147 9.16 -12.88 -2.02
N TYR A 148 8.87 -12.54 -0.75
CA TYR A 148 7.53 -12.49 -0.19
C TYR A 148 6.98 -11.06 -0.08
N ILE A 149 7.72 -10.06 -0.60
CA ILE A 149 7.33 -8.65 -0.51
C ILE A 149 6.85 -8.18 -1.88
N PHE A 150 5.61 -7.69 -1.95
CA PHE A 150 4.94 -7.19 -3.16
C PHE A 150 4.50 -5.76 -2.94
N ARG A 151 4.44 -4.95 -3.99
CA ARG A 151 3.99 -3.56 -3.89
C ARG A 151 3.01 -3.14 -4.95
N VAL A 152 1.93 -2.48 -4.51
CA VAL A 152 0.91 -1.84 -5.33
C VAL A 152 0.95 -0.30 -5.16
N SER A 153 2.05 0.27 -4.71
CA SER A 153 2.22 1.72 -4.66
C SER A 153 3.28 2.20 -5.65
N LEU A 154 3.19 3.47 -6.05
CA LEU A 154 4.17 4.08 -6.94
C LEU A 154 5.40 4.48 -6.14
N ASN A 155 6.55 3.83 -6.37
CA ASN A 155 7.76 4.06 -5.57
C ASN A 155 8.35 5.46 -5.73
N ASP A 156 9.18 5.87 -4.76
CA ASP A 156 9.77 7.21 -4.70
C ASP A 156 10.68 7.50 -5.90
N GLY A 157 11.38 6.49 -6.43
CA GLY A 157 12.23 6.66 -7.62
C GLY A 157 11.43 7.05 -8.85
N ILE A 158 10.28 6.40 -9.07
CA ILE A 158 9.38 6.74 -10.18
C ILE A 158 8.77 8.12 -9.95
N GLN A 159 8.28 8.42 -8.74
CA GLN A 159 7.71 9.73 -8.44
C GLN A 159 8.72 10.85 -8.66
N THR A 160 9.93 10.70 -8.12
CA THR A 160 10.99 11.72 -8.31
C THR A 160 11.39 11.84 -9.77
N SER A 161 11.38 10.76 -10.55
CA SER A 161 11.71 10.86 -11.98
C SER A 161 10.74 11.74 -12.76
N PHE A 162 9.44 11.79 -12.41
CA PHE A 162 8.51 12.76 -13.00
C PHE A 162 8.85 14.21 -12.63
N MET A 163 9.28 14.43 -11.39
CA MET A 163 9.74 15.77 -10.96
C MET A 163 10.97 16.19 -11.75
N ILE A 164 11.94 15.29 -11.91
CA ILE A 164 13.18 15.55 -12.69
C ILE A 164 12.85 15.85 -14.16
N ASP A 165 11.94 15.10 -14.79
CA ASP A 165 11.55 15.35 -16.18
C ASP A 165 10.89 16.74 -16.34
N TYR A 166 10.02 17.10 -15.40
CA TYR A 166 9.41 18.45 -15.40
C TYR A 166 10.48 19.53 -15.27
N ILE A 167 11.43 19.37 -14.31
CA ILE A 167 12.55 20.30 -14.11
C ILE A 167 13.35 20.46 -15.42
N LYS A 168 13.71 19.37 -16.07
CA LYS A 168 14.45 19.39 -17.34
C LYS A 168 13.64 19.96 -18.50
N GLY A 169 12.35 19.63 -18.60
CA GLY A 169 11.44 20.17 -19.62
C GLY A 169 11.30 21.71 -19.53
N ARG A 170 11.38 22.26 -18.33
CA ARG A 170 11.38 23.71 -18.06
C ARG A 170 12.77 24.35 -18.10
N GLN A 171 13.82 23.56 -18.37
CA GLN A 171 15.21 24.02 -18.43
C GLN A 171 15.72 24.61 -17.09
N TYR A 172 15.13 24.20 -15.96
CA TYR A 172 15.64 24.54 -14.65
C TYR A 172 16.91 23.74 -14.37
N GLN A 173 17.90 24.40 -13.75
CA GLN A 173 19.16 23.75 -13.41
C GLN A 173 19.40 23.74 -11.90
N ARG A 174 18.91 24.72 -11.16
CA ARG A 174 19.18 24.95 -9.73
C ARG A 174 18.04 24.44 -8.86
N VAL A 175 18.29 23.34 -8.14
CA VAL A 175 17.25 22.64 -7.39
C VAL A 175 17.46 22.79 -5.88
N GLY A 176 16.37 23.04 -5.16
CA GLY A 176 16.29 22.90 -3.71
C GLY A 176 15.64 21.58 -3.32
N LEU A 177 15.95 21.08 -2.13
CA LEU A 177 15.36 19.84 -1.60
C LEU A 177 14.92 20.01 -0.15
N MET A 178 13.68 19.66 0.14
CA MET A 178 13.12 19.61 1.49
C MET A 178 12.47 18.23 1.75
N HIS A 179 12.55 17.72 2.99
CA HIS A 179 11.94 16.43 3.35
C HIS A 179 11.51 16.42 4.82
N ASP A 180 10.50 15.62 5.14
CA ASP A 180 10.14 15.40 6.53
C ASP A 180 11.16 14.50 7.28
N SER A 181 11.11 14.53 8.62
CA SER A 181 12.05 13.79 9.48
C SER A 181 11.79 12.30 9.60
N THR A 182 10.67 11.77 9.02
CA THR A 182 10.33 10.34 9.12
C THR A 182 11.24 9.45 8.27
N GLY A 183 11.16 8.13 8.50
CA GLY A 183 11.89 7.17 7.66
C GLY A 183 11.53 7.25 6.18
N TRP A 184 10.28 7.66 5.85
CA TRP A 184 9.88 7.94 4.48
C TRP A 184 10.59 9.18 3.92
N GLY A 185 10.55 10.31 4.63
CA GLY A 185 11.23 11.53 4.18
C GLY A 185 12.75 11.34 4.01
N GLN A 186 13.39 10.58 4.90
CA GLN A 186 14.81 10.24 4.78
C GLN A 186 15.11 9.39 3.54
N SER A 187 14.28 8.35 3.26
CA SER A 187 14.41 7.54 2.05
C SER A 187 14.19 8.36 0.78
N GLY A 188 13.16 9.21 0.79
CA GLY A 188 12.86 10.12 -0.32
C GLY A 188 13.97 11.13 -0.59
N ARG A 189 14.58 11.69 0.47
CA ARG A 189 15.79 12.51 0.36
C ARG A 189 16.91 11.78 -0.38
N ASP A 190 17.23 10.56 0.02
CA ASP A 190 18.33 9.80 -0.58
C ASP A 190 18.04 9.48 -2.05
N THR A 191 16.80 9.14 -2.37
CA THR A 191 16.33 8.95 -3.75
C THR A 191 16.45 10.25 -4.58
N ALA A 192 15.99 11.39 -4.04
CA ALA A 192 16.08 12.69 -4.73
C ALA A 192 17.53 13.10 -4.96
N LEU A 193 18.42 12.96 -3.96
CA LEU A 193 19.84 13.28 -4.09
C LEU A 193 20.50 12.47 -5.22
N ARG A 194 20.19 11.16 -5.30
CA ARG A 194 20.69 10.30 -6.35
C ARG A 194 20.21 10.74 -7.72
N LEU A 195 18.90 10.97 -7.91
CA LEU A 195 18.32 11.32 -9.20
C LEU A 195 18.69 12.74 -9.66
N VAL A 196 18.78 13.71 -8.77
CA VAL A 196 19.30 15.06 -9.06
C VAL A 196 20.71 14.97 -9.61
N LYS A 197 21.59 14.18 -8.97
CA LYS A 197 22.98 13.95 -9.42
C LYS A 197 23.02 13.24 -10.79
N GLU A 198 22.25 12.17 -10.98
CA GLU A 198 22.17 11.42 -12.24
C GLU A 198 21.66 12.31 -13.41
N ALA A 199 20.78 13.26 -13.10
CA ALA A 199 20.25 14.22 -14.07
C ALA A 199 21.19 15.38 -14.38
N ASN A 200 22.35 15.48 -13.71
CA ASN A 200 23.31 16.59 -13.77
C ASN A 200 22.66 17.96 -13.40
N LEU A 201 21.80 17.97 -12.40
CA LEU A 201 21.19 19.18 -11.83
C LEU A 201 22.01 19.65 -10.61
N ASP A 202 22.01 20.95 -10.36
CA ASP A 202 22.72 21.57 -9.25
C ASP A 202 21.83 21.61 -8.00
N LEU A 203 22.15 20.79 -6.99
CA LEU A 203 21.53 20.95 -5.67
C LEU A 203 22.11 22.18 -4.99
N VAL A 204 21.39 23.31 -5.05
CA VAL A 204 21.89 24.59 -4.55
C VAL A 204 21.49 24.91 -3.13
N ALA A 205 20.45 24.23 -2.59
CA ALA A 205 20.01 24.36 -1.20
C ALA A 205 19.38 23.05 -0.70
N GLY A 206 19.62 22.74 0.56
CA GLY A 206 19.17 21.51 1.23
C GLY A 206 20.18 20.36 1.08
N PRO A 207 19.80 19.12 1.48
CA PRO A 207 18.44 18.76 1.94
C PRO A 207 18.09 19.43 3.27
N GLU A 208 16.99 20.17 3.31
CA GLU A 208 16.45 20.78 4.51
C GLU A 208 15.38 19.88 5.14
N VAL A 209 15.53 19.60 6.42
CA VAL A 209 14.61 18.75 7.18
C VAL A 209 13.57 19.61 7.90
N PHE A 210 12.36 19.05 8.05
CA PHE A 210 11.29 19.58 8.90
C PHE A 210 10.53 18.45 9.57
N ASP A 211 9.84 18.74 10.68
CA ASP A 211 8.92 17.80 11.29
C ASP A 211 7.52 17.97 10.72
N GLN A 212 6.75 16.85 10.66
CA GLN A 212 5.38 16.87 10.12
C GLN A 212 4.44 17.84 10.85
N ASN A 213 4.74 18.20 12.09
CA ASN A 213 3.98 19.14 12.91
C ASN A 213 4.54 20.58 12.89
N ASP A 214 5.61 20.84 12.14
CA ASP A 214 6.14 22.20 12.00
C ASP A 214 5.13 23.12 11.34
N THR A 215 4.96 24.29 11.89
CA THR A 215 3.98 25.30 11.43
C THR A 215 4.62 26.46 10.67
N ASP A 216 5.93 26.56 10.65
CA ASP A 216 6.69 27.62 9.96
C ASP A 216 7.98 27.04 9.35
N MET A 217 8.06 27.09 8.02
CA MET A 217 9.20 26.63 7.23
C MET A 217 10.03 27.78 6.67
N THR A 218 9.86 28.99 7.23
CA THR A 218 10.49 30.21 6.71
C THR A 218 12.02 30.08 6.66
N THR A 219 12.65 29.49 7.70
CA THR A 219 14.11 29.32 7.74
C THR A 219 14.63 28.47 6.58
N GLN A 220 14.04 27.31 6.34
CA GLN A 220 14.42 26.40 5.25
C GLN A 220 14.20 27.06 3.88
N LEU A 221 13.06 27.72 3.70
CA LEU A 221 12.68 28.37 2.45
C LEU A 221 13.51 29.63 2.15
N THR A 222 13.96 30.35 3.18
CA THR A 222 14.89 31.47 3.00
C THR A 222 16.21 31.00 2.41
N LYS A 223 16.75 29.87 2.83
CA LYS A 223 17.96 29.28 2.22
C LYS A 223 17.75 28.95 0.74
N MET A 224 16.56 28.43 0.36
CA MET A 224 16.21 28.21 -1.06
C MET A 224 16.20 29.51 -1.86
N GLN A 225 15.63 30.56 -1.28
CA GLN A 225 15.55 31.90 -1.91
C GLN A 225 16.94 32.52 -2.08
N GLU A 226 17.77 32.51 -1.04
CA GLU A 226 19.14 33.03 -1.07
C GLU A 226 20.04 32.28 -2.07
N ALA A 227 19.87 30.94 -2.11
CA ALA A 227 20.56 30.10 -3.07
C ALA A 227 19.97 30.20 -4.48
N LYS A 228 18.93 31.01 -4.71
CA LYS A 228 18.25 31.19 -6.01
C LYS A 228 17.84 29.84 -6.63
N ALA A 229 17.23 28.96 -5.84
CA ALA A 229 16.66 27.73 -6.36
C ALA A 229 15.56 28.05 -7.39
N GLU A 230 15.62 27.41 -8.56
CA GLU A 230 14.66 27.59 -9.65
C GLU A 230 13.46 26.62 -9.49
N PHE A 231 13.66 25.56 -8.75
CA PHE A 231 12.65 24.57 -8.43
C PHE A 231 12.93 23.91 -7.06
N ILE A 232 11.88 23.52 -6.33
CA ILE A 232 12.03 22.84 -5.03
C ILE A 232 11.33 21.50 -5.07
N ILE A 233 12.08 20.42 -4.81
CA ILE A 233 11.56 19.07 -4.58
C ILE A 233 11.21 18.93 -3.10
N VAL A 234 10.01 18.45 -2.79
CA VAL A 234 9.51 18.37 -1.42
C VAL A 234 8.92 16.99 -1.12
N TYR A 235 9.46 16.33 -0.13
CA TYR A 235 8.85 15.12 0.47
C TYR A 235 8.04 15.54 1.69
N SER A 236 6.74 15.78 1.50
CA SER A 236 5.82 16.27 2.52
C SER A 236 4.45 15.63 2.42
N LEU A 237 3.82 15.44 3.57
CA LEU A 237 2.39 15.15 3.68
C LEU A 237 1.58 16.44 3.69
N ALA A 238 0.27 16.32 3.50
CA ALA A 238 -0.64 17.45 3.34
C ALA A 238 -0.54 18.51 4.45
N PRO A 239 -0.53 18.19 5.76
CA PRO A 239 -0.46 19.22 6.81
C PRO A 239 0.79 20.09 6.71
N ALA A 240 1.97 19.48 6.63
CA ALA A 240 3.22 20.20 6.50
C ALA A 240 3.34 20.90 5.13
N GLY A 241 2.86 20.29 4.06
CA GLY A 241 2.80 20.90 2.73
C GLY A 241 2.02 22.22 2.70
N VAL A 242 0.91 22.30 3.44
CA VAL A 242 0.15 23.56 3.63
C VAL A 242 1.01 24.60 4.35
N GLN A 243 1.78 24.22 5.36
CA GLN A 243 2.66 25.16 6.07
C GLN A 243 3.82 25.62 5.18
N ILE A 244 4.36 24.74 4.34
CA ILE A 244 5.36 25.11 3.32
C ILE A 244 4.76 26.19 2.39
N ALA A 245 3.58 25.94 1.79
CA ALA A 245 2.92 26.90 0.91
C ALA A 245 2.67 28.25 1.60
N LYS A 246 2.15 28.24 2.84
CA LYS A 246 1.94 29.47 3.63
C LYS A 246 3.25 30.20 3.96
N SER A 247 4.31 29.47 4.28
CA SER A 247 5.62 30.05 4.57
C SER A 247 6.24 30.67 3.32
N MET A 248 6.07 30.05 2.14
CA MET A 248 6.46 30.64 0.86
C MET A 248 5.72 31.96 0.60
N GLN A 249 4.40 32.00 0.80
CA GLN A 249 3.61 33.23 0.67
C GLN A 249 4.07 34.31 1.64
N LYS A 250 4.38 33.96 2.89
CA LYS A 250 4.86 34.88 3.95
C LYS A 250 6.16 35.59 3.56
N ILE A 251 7.11 34.87 2.93
CA ILE A 251 8.39 35.46 2.52
C ILE A 251 8.40 35.94 1.06
N GLY A 252 7.28 35.84 0.34
CA GLY A 252 7.17 36.21 -1.07
C GLY A 252 7.95 35.32 -2.04
N LEU A 253 8.28 34.09 -1.65
CA LEU A 253 8.97 33.13 -2.50
C LEU A 253 7.98 32.53 -3.52
N LYS A 254 8.28 32.69 -4.82
CA LYS A 254 7.45 32.24 -5.94
C LYS A 254 8.08 31.09 -6.73
N THR A 255 9.15 30.50 -6.21
CA THR A 255 9.80 29.33 -6.83
C THR A 255 8.79 28.19 -6.95
N PRO A 256 8.60 27.61 -8.16
CA PRO A 256 7.74 26.46 -8.33
C PRO A 256 8.27 25.27 -7.51
N TRP A 257 7.35 24.47 -7.02
CA TRP A 257 7.69 23.30 -6.21
C TRP A 257 6.72 22.14 -6.46
N THR A 258 7.19 20.95 -6.20
CA THR A 258 6.38 19.73 -6.32
C THR A 258 6.64 18.82 -5.15
N GLY A 259 5.61 18.08 -4.79
CA GLY A 259 5.71 16.97 -3.87
C GLY A 259 5.32 15.63 -4.51
N THR A 260 5.38 14.62 -3.69
CA THR A 260 4.84 13.30 -3.99
C THR A 260 3.31 13.32 -3.87
N TRP A 261 2.67 12.18 -4.08
CA TRP A 261 1.22 12.02 -3.92
C TRP A 261 0.66 12.41 -2.53
N GLY A 262 1.54 12.71 -1.57
CA GLY A 262 1.16 13.32 -0.29
C GLY A 262 0.38 14.63 -0.39
N LEU A 263 0.55 15.37 -1.48
CA LEU A 263 -0.09 16.67 -1.68
C LEU A 263 -1.36 16.63 -2.56
N ILE A 264 -1.83 15.44 -2.95
CA ILE A 264 -3.08 15.31 -3.72
C ILE A 264 -4.30 14.98 -2.86
N ALA A 265 -4.10 14.73 -1.57
CA ALA A 265 -5.19 14.36 -0.68
C ALA A 265 -6.22 15.49 -0.54
N PRO A 266 -7.53 15.18 -0.39
CA PRO A 266 -8.57 16.19 -0.15
C PRO A 266 -8.29 17.09 1.06
N ASN A 267 -7.59 16.56 2.08
CA ASN A 267 -7.20 17.33 3.26
C ASN A 267 -6.17 18.43 2.93
N PHE A 268 -5.35 18.30 1.87
CA PHE A 268 -4.45 19.37 1.44
C PHE A 268 -5.25 20.62 1.02
N LEU A 269 -6.26 20.44 0.19
CA LEU A 269 -7.19 21.52 -0.19
C LEU A 269 -8.00 22.04 1.01
N LYS A 270 -8.51 21.15 1.84
CA LYS A 270 -9.32 21.50 3.01
C LYS A 270 -8.56 22.34 4.03
N LEU A 271 -7.30 21.99 4.32
CA LEU A 271 -6.44 22.68 5.27
C LEU A 271 -5.84 23.98 4.70
N GLY A 272 -5.47 23.95 3.43
CA GLY A 272 -4.82 25.08 2.76
C GLY A 272 -5.78 26.12 2.20
N GLY A 273 -6.94 25.68 1.72
CA GLY A 273 -7.85 26.48 0.92
C GLY A 273 -7.32 26.71 -0.50
N LYS A 274 -8.21 27.07 -1.44
CA LYS A 274 -7.89 27.22 -2.86
C LYS A 274 -6.67 28.11 -3.13
N ALA A 275 -6.60 29.27 -2.48
CA ALA A 275 -5.52 30.23 -2.71
C ALA A 275 -4.12 29.73 -2.26
N THR A 276 -4.06 28.88 -1.24
CA THR A 276 -2.78 28.33 -0.74
C THR A 276 -2.28 27.18 -1.59
N VAL A 277 -3.19 26.36 -2.12
CA VAL A 277 -2.82 25.17 -2.90
C VAL A 277 -2.69 25.45 -4.39
N GLU A 278 -3.11 26.61 -4.86
CA GLU A 278 -3.07 26.99 -6.28
C GLU A 278 -1.66 26.86 -6.88
N GLY A 279 -1.54 26.16 -7.98
CA GLY A 279 -0.28 25.91 -8.68
C GLY A 279 0.64 24.87 -8.04
N VAL A 280 0.27 24.30 -6.88
CA VAL A 280 1.08 23.24 -6.26
C VAL A 280 0.98 21.96 -7.08
N MET A 281 2.13 21.40 -7.42
CA MET A 281 2.22 20.18 -8.20
C MET A 281 2.47 18.95 -7.30
N ALA A 282 1.98 17.81 -7.72
CA ALA A 282 2.27 16.54 -7.07
C ALA A 282 2.22 15.37 -8.06
N VAL A 283 3.05 14.37 -7.85
CA VAL A 283 2.99 13.14 -8.65
C VAL A 283 1.90 12.24 -8.10
N THR A 284 1.10 11.63 -8.97
CA THR A 284 0.05 10.67 -8.59
C THR A 284 -0.02 9.51 -9.58
N SER A 285 -0.57 8.38 -9.12
CA SER A 285 -0.93 7.23 -9.94
C SER A 285 -2.44 7.06 -10.10
N TYR A 286 -3.23 7.93 -9.48
CA TYR A 286 -4.68 7.81 -9.44
C TYR A 286 -5.37 9.18 -9.41
N THR A 287 -6.38 9.32 -10.27
CA THR A 287 -7.45 10.32 -10.14
C THR A 287 -8.79 9.62 -10.36
N PRO A 288 -9.89 10.15 -9.80
CA PRO A 288 -11.21 9.50 -9.91
C PRO A 288 -11.68 9.20 -11.33
N ASP A 289 -11.19 9.95 -12.31
CA ASP A 289 -11.61 9.91 -13.72
C ASP A 289 -10.59 9.28 -14.66
N HIS A 290 -9.45 8.76 -14.15
CA HIS A 290 -8.40 8.25 -15.04
C HIS A 290 -8.77 6.92 -15.74
N SER A 291 -9.79 6.21 -15.27
CA SER A 291 -10.35 5.00 -15.90
C SER A 291 -11.81 4.78 -15.50
N ALA A 292 -12.54 3.96 -16.27
CA ALA A 292 -13.91 3.57 -15.93
C ALA A 292 -13.98 2.86 -14.55
N ASN A 293 -13.03 1.97 -14.27
CA ASN A 293 -12.95 1.26 -12.99
C ASN A 293 -12.67 2.22 -11.82
N ALA A 294 -11.77 3.21 -12.03
CA ALA A 294 -11.48 4.25 -11.05
C ALA A 294 -12.72 5.08 -10.70
N LYS A 295 -13.49 5.48 -11.74
CA LYS A 295 -14.75 6.23 -11.56
C LYS A 295 -15.77 5.43 -10.74
N VAL A 296 -15.95 4.15 -11.06
CA VAL A 296 -16.86 3.26 -10.31
C VAL A 296 -16.43 3.12 -8.84
N LEU A 297 -15.13 2.95 -8.58
CA LEU A 297 -14.61 2.90 -7.20
C LEU A 297 -14.90 4.22 -6.47
N HIS A 298 -14.58 5.34 -7.11
CA HIS A 298 -14.77 6.66 -6.52
C HIS A 298 -16.24 6.92 -6.13
N GLU A 299 -17.19 6.61 -7.02
CA GLU A 299 -18.62 6.74 -6.75
C GLU A 299 -19.09 5.87 -5.59
N LYS A 300 -18.55 4.66 -5.44
CA LYS A 300 -18.82 3.77 -4.29
C LYS A 300 -18.28 4.35 -2.99
N VAL A 301 -17.04 4.79 -3.02
CA VAL A 301 -16.34 5.36 -1.86
C VAL A 301 -17.02 6.66 -1.42
N ASP A 302 -17.36 7.55 -2.34
CA ASP A 302 -18.09 8.79 -2.05
C ASP A 302 -19.45 8.56 -1.37
N ARG A 303 -20.14 7.51 -1.78
CA ARG A 303 -21.41 7.14 -1.15
C ARG A 303 -21.21 6.72 0.30
N ILE A 304 -20.25 5.82 0.55
CA ILE A 304 -19.90 5.35 1.89
C ILE A 304 -19.44 6.53 2.76
N PHE A 305 -18.62 7.40 2.17
CA PHE A 305 -18.09 8.58 2.83
C PHE A 305 -19.16 9.58 3.27
N LYS A 306 -20.15 9.87 2.41
CA LYS A 306 -21.28 10.73 2.75
C LYS A 306 -22.12 10.18 3.88
N GLU A 307 -22.22 8.85 3.99
CA GLU A 307 -22.97 8.17 5.05
C GLU A 307 -22.21 8.14 6.39
N GLN A 308 -20.89 7.96 6.36
CA GLN A 308 -20.08 7.74 7.57
C GLN A 308 -19.33 8.98 8.06
N GLY A 309 -19.12 9.97 7.21
CA GLY A 309 -18.34 11.19 7.47
C GLY A 309 -16.85 10.88 7.68
N GLY A 310 -15.96 11.50 6.97
CA GLY A 310 -14.52 11.33 7.17
C GLY A 310 -13.70 11.74 5.96
N ASP A 311 -12.43 12.02 6.16
CA ASP A 311 -11.47 12.25 5.08
C ASP A 311 -10.67 10.97 4.85
N PHE A 312 -10.42 10.60 3.60
CA PHE A 312 -9.58 9.46 3.22
C PHE A 312 -8.68 9.83 2.06
N HIS A 313 -7.55 9.15 1.95
CA HIS A 313 -6.63 9.37 0.86
C HIS A 313 -7.01 8.49 -0.35
N PRO A 314 -7.44 9.08 -1.50
CA PRO A 314 -8.02 8.32 -2.61
C PRO A 314 -7.04 7.33 -3.24
N VAL A 315 -5.75 7.70 -3.34
CA VAL A 315 -4.71 6.80 -3.87
C VAL A 315 -4.51 5.60 -2.96
N ALA A 316 -4.42 5.82 -1.64
CA ALA A 316 -4.27 4.73 -0.67
C ALA A 316 -5.48 3.77 -0.72
N THR A 317 -6.69 4.31 -0.90
CA THR A 317 -7.92 3.52 -1.07
C THR A 317 -7.85 2.65 -2.31
N ALA A 318 -7.51 3.24 -3.47
CA ALA A 318 -7.47 2.54 -4.75
C ALA A 318 -6.39 1.44 -4.77
N GLN A 319 -5.18 1.77 -4.31
CA GLN A 319 -4.06 0.83 -4.28
C GLN A 319 -4.33 -0.34 -3.32
N THR A 320 -4.89 -0.08 -2.14
CA THR A 320 -5.22 -1.14 -1.19
C THR A 320 -6.39 -1.99 -1.67
N TYR A 321 -7.39 -1.38 -2.30
CA TYR A 321 -8.49 -2.11 -2.93
C TYR A 321 -7.97 -3.12 -3.97
N ASP A 322 -7.07 -2.72 -4.86
CA ASP A 322 -6.47 -3.62 -5.86
C ASP A 322 -5.55 -4.65 -5.21
N GLY A 323 -4.69 -4.26 -4.26
CA GLY A 323 -3.80 -5.18 -3.56
C GLY A 323 -4.52 -6.31 -2.82
N VAL A 324 -5.64 -5.99 -2.15
CA VAL A 324 -6.47 -7.01 -1.50
C VAL A 324 -7.14 -7.92 -2.53
N ARG A 325 -7.63 -7.39 -3.66
CA ARG A 325 -8.25 -8.20 -4.73
C ARG A 325 -7.25 -9.15 -5.38
N LEU A 326 -5.99 -8.75 -5.55
CA LEU A 326 -4.92 -9.64 -6.02
C LEU A 326 -4.69 -10.80 -5.04
N LEU A 327 -4.65 -10.52 -3.74
CA LEU A 327 -4.53 -11.56 -2.71
C LEU A 327 -5.74 -12.52 -2.69
N LEU A 328 -6.95 -11.99 -2.85
CA LEU A 328 -8.18 -12.80 -2.92
C LEU A 328 -8.22 -13.66 -4.18
N ARG A 329 -7.74 -13.14 -5.32
CA ARG A 329 -7.61 -13.91 -6.55
C ARG A 329 -6.58 -15.05 -6.42
N ALA A 330 -5.44 -14.79 -5.78
CA ALA A 330 -4.48 -15.84 -5.45
C ALA A 330 -5.08 -16.88 -4.48
N LEU A 331 -5.85 -16.44 -3.48
CA LEU A 331 -6.59 -17.33 -2.56
C LEU A 331 -7.54 -18.27 -3.32
N ASP A 332 -8.32 -17.75 -4.27
CA ASP A 332 -9.23 -18.57 -5.10
C ASP A 332 -8.49 -19.65 -5.89
N LYS A 333 -7.28 -19.33 -6.38
CA LYS A 333 -6.47 -20.24 -7.19
C LYS A 333 -5.83 -21.36 -6.37
N VAL A 334 -5.30 -21.06 -5.18
CA VAL A 334 -4.41 -22.00 -4.45
C VAL A 334 -4.78 -22.26 -2.99
N GLY A 335 -5.83 -21.62 -2.46
CA GLY A 335 -6.23 -21.72 -1.06
C GLY A 335 -5.36 -20.85 -0.12
N PRO A 336 -5.61 -20.94 1.21
CA PRO A 336 -5.02 -20.03 2.21
C PRO A 336 -3.61 -20.42 2.66
N ASP A 337 -2.81 -20.99 1.79
CA ASP A 337 -1.42 -21.34 2.06
C ASP A 337 -0.52 -20.15 1.69
N PRO A 338 0.21 -19.52 2.63
CA PRO A 338 1.00 -18.33 2.37
C PRO A 338 2.05 -18.51 1.25
N GLN A 339 2.69 -19.68 1.20
CA GLN A 339 3.73 -19.94 0.20
C GLN A 339 3.13 -20.09 -1.21
N LYS A 340 1.98 -20.76 -1.31
CA LYS A 340 1.25 -20.89 -2.57
C LYS A 340 0.64 -19.56 -3.02
N ILE A 341 0.11 -18.76 -2.10
CA ILE A 341 -0.37 -17.39 -2.38
C ILE A 341 0.75 -16.55 -2.99
N ARG A 342 1.95 -16.61 -2.40
CA ARG A 342 3.14 -15.93 -2.93
C ARG A 342 3.44 -16.35 -4.37
N ASP A 343 3.47 -17.66 -4.64
CA ASP A 343 3.77 -18.17 -5.98
C ASP A 343 2.63 -17.80 -6.97
N ALA A 344 1.37 -17.89 -6.54
CA ALA A 344 0.21 -17.54 -7.37
C ALA A 344 0.14 -16.05 -7.73
N LEU A 345 0.63 -15.15 -6.87
CA LEU A 345 0.70 -13.72 -7.19
C LEU A 345 1.61 -13.42 -8.38
N GLU A 346 2.72 -14.14 -8.55
CA GLU A 346 3.61 -14.02 -9.71
C GLU A 346 3.00 -14.58 -11.02
N GLU A 347 1.95 -15.41 -10.92
CA GLU A 347 1.31 -16.06 -12.06
C GLU A 347 0.00 -15.39 -12.51
N ILE A 348 -0.44 -14.31 -11.86
CA ILE A 348 -1.62 -13.54 -12.30
C ILE A 348 -1.22 -12.76 -13.55
N ASP A 349 -1.89 -12.99 -14.68
CA ASP A 349 -1.59 -12.38 -15.98
C ASP A 349 -2.80 -11.71 -16.65
N ASP A 350 -3.97 -11.73 -16.00
CA ASP A 350 -5.24 -11.27 -16.54
C ASP A 350 -6.00 -10.31 -15.59
N PHE A 351 -5.29 -9.57 -14.72
CA PHE A 351 -5.91 -8.61 -13.79
C PHE A 351 -6.28 -7.30 -14.50
N THR A 352 -7.34 -7.35 -15.34
CA THR A 352 -7.80 -6.22 -16.17
C THR A 352 -8.77 -5.28 -15.46
N GLU A 353 -9.32 -5.71 -14.33
CA GLU A 353 -10.30 -4.97 -13.54
C GLU A 353 -9.67 -4.01 -12.53
N ALA A 354 -8.36 -3.79 -12.56
CA ALA A 354 -7.68 -2.85 -11.68
C ALA A 354 -8.29 -1.46 -11.73
N VAL A 355 -8.38 -0.81 -10.57
CA VAL A 355 -8.79 0.60 -10.48
C VAL A 355 -7.58 1.54 -10.58
N THR A 356 -6.38 1.04 -10.28
CA THR A 356 -5.10 1.65 -10.62
C THR A 356 -4.69 1.24 -12.05
N LYS A 357 -3.73 1.95 -12.66
CA LYS A 357 -3.27 1.61 -14.02
C LYS A 357 -2.22 0.50 -14.03
N MET A 358 -2.32 -0.51 -13.16
CA MET A 358 -1.37 -1.61 -13.20
C MET A 358 -1.56 -2.46 -14.48
N LYS A 359 -0.49 -3.15 -14.87
CA LYS A 359 -0.54 -4.10 -16.00
C LYS A 359 -1.38 -5.32 -15.62
N PRO A 360 -1.99 -6.02 -16.61
CA PRO A 360 -2.71 -7.27 -16.33
C PRO A 360 -1.85 -8.35 -15.66
N HIS A 361 -0.53 -8.34 -15.91
CA HIS A 361 0.49 -9.14 -15.21
C HIS A 361 1.25 -8.24 -14.23
N PRO A 362 0.73 -8.05 -13.00
CA PRO A 362 1.26 -7.04 -12.09
C PRO A 362 2.61 -7.42 -11.48
N PHE A 363 2.86 -8.72 -11.30
CA PHE A 363 4.06 -9.24 -10.66
C PHE A 363 4.70 -10.35 -11.47
N SER A 364 6.00 -10.53 -11.30
CA SER A 364 6.76 -11.66 -11.85
C SER A 364 7.91 -11.98 -10.91
N HIS A 365 8.56 -13.14 -11.09
CA HIS A 365 9.75 -13.49 -10.30
C HIS A 365 10.82 -12.39 -10.28
N ALA A 366 10.98 -11.66 -11.36
CA ALA A 366 11.98 -10.59 -11.49
C ALA A 366 11.50 -9.23 -10.98
N ASN A 367 10.20 -9.05 -10.78
CA ASN A 367 9.61 -7.75 -10.46
C ASN A 367 8.35 -7.87 -9.59
N HIS A 368 8.42 -7.37 -8.39
CA HIS A 368 7.31 -7.30 -7.44
C HIS A 368 6.70 -5.88 -7.31
N GLU A 369 6.97 -5.00 -8.28
CA GLU A 369 6.36 -3.68 -8.42
C GLU A 369 5.23 -3.72 -9.45
N SER A 370 3.99 -3.51 -9.05
CA SER A 370 2.85 -3.55 -9.98
C SER A 370 2.66 -2.25 -10.77
N LEU A 371 3.10 -1.12 -10.21
CA LEU A 371 2.99 0.19 -10.83
C LEU A 371 4.34 0.62 -11.40
N GLY A 372 4.33 1.03 -12.64
CA GLY A 372 5.50 1.52 -13.36
C GLY A 372 5.38 3.01 -13.72
N ARG A 373 6.36 3.50 -14.45
CA ARG A 373 6.36 4.88 -14.93
C ARG A 373 5.18 5.22 -15.84
N ASP A 374 4.64 4.25 -16.56
CA ASP A 374 3.45 4.37 -17.43
C ASP A 374 2.14 4.56 -16.65
N THR A 375 2.18 4.40 -15.32
CA THR A 375 1.00 4.52 -14.45
C THR A 375 0.90 5.88 -13.75
N GLY A 376 2.04 6.56 -13.55
CA GLY A 376 2.11 7.84 -12.87
C GLY A 376 1.97 9.05 -13.82
N PHE A 377 1.70 10.20 -13.24
CA PHE A 377 1.73 11.50 -13.93
C PHE A 377 1.86 12.64 -12.91
N LEU A 378 2.29 13.79 -13.40
CA LEU A 378 2.31 15.03 -12.61
C LEU A 378 0.94 15.69 -12.68
N ALA A 379 0.37 16.02 -11.53
CA ALA A 379 -0.87 16.77 -11.39
C ALA A 379 -0.61 18.14 -10.77
N VAL A 380 -1.51 19.08 -10.98
CA VAL A 380 -1.47 20.45 -10.44
C VAL A 380 -2.82 20.83 -9.87
N TRP A 381 -2.82 21.52 -8.73
CA TRP A 381 -4.01 22.13 -8.18
C TRP A 381 -4.37 23.41 -8.93
N HIS A 382 -5.56 23.46 -9.51
CA HIS A 382 -6.11 24.63 -10.18
C HIS A 382 -7.58 24.85 -9.80
N ASP A 383 -7.90 26.03 -9.30
CA ASP A 383 -9.25 26.41 -8.78
C ASP A 383 -9.85 25.35 -7.81
N GLY A 384 -9.00 24.74 -7.00
CA GLY A 384 -9.41 23.70 -6.04
C GLY A 384 -9.73 22.34 -6.67
N LYS A 385 -9.29 22.10 -7.90
CA LYS A 385 -9.36 20.81 -8.59
C LYS A 385 -7.96 20.31 -8.88
N LEU A 386 -7.80 19.01 -8.88
CA LEU A 386 -6.55 18.38 -9.28
C LEU A 386 -6.64 18.02 -10.76
N GLU A 387 -5.79 18.64 -11.57
CA GLU A 387 -5.74 18.46 -13.00
C GLU A 387 -4.38 17.89 -13.43
N ARG A 388 -4.31 17.22 -14.58
CA ARG A 388 -3.03 16.78 -15.13
C ARG A 388 -2.21 18.02 -15.51
N ALA A 389 -0.97 18.10 -15.01
CA ALA A 389 -0.07 19.18 -15.40
C ALA A 389 0.25 19.11 -16.90
N SER A 390 0.24 20.26 -17.58
CA SER A 390 0.72 20.37 -18.95
C SER A 390 2.22 20.10 -19.01
N GLU A 391 2.63 19.31 -19.98
CA GLU A 391 4.04 19.01 -20.27
C GLU A 391 4.85 20.28 -20.56
#